data_9c03af6ecd7b52ec964ec5671c41bf42
#
_entry.id   9c03af6ecd7b52ec964ec5671c41bf42
#
_cell.length_a   1.000
_cell.length_b   1.000
_cell.length_c   1.000
_cell.angle_alpha   90.00
_cell.angle_beta   90.00
_cell.angle_gamma   90.00
#
_symmetry.space_group_name_H-M   'P 1'
#
loop_
_entity.id
_entity.type
_entity.pdbx_description
1 polymer ?
#
loop_
_entity_poly.entity_id
_entity_poly.type
_entity_poly.pdbx_seq_one_letter_code
_entity_poly.pdbx_strand_id
1 'polypeptide(L)'
;MNKVDLFFKSIKNKKVAFCGIGKSNLPLIYKFLNRGIDVYACDRRDESAIDEVTVSELKSAGAKLLLGADYLKNLDVDIIFRTPGMNYFLPELCAARDNGIVVTSEMEVFFDLCPCNTIAVTGSDGKTTTTTLIATFLREQGFKVHLGGNIGTPLLPIIEDINEDDIAVVELSSFQLISMRKSPDISVVTNVAPNHLDVHKTMDEYIEAKKNILVHQNAFSRTVLNIDNEITKSFENDVRGEKVFFSYNNKVNNGAFLDGDMICYADKNVVTEIMNKKEIKLPGEHNVENYLTAISAVWGLVDVDTIVKVAREFGGVEHRIEFVRELNGVKYYNDSIATSPTRTIAGLKAFNKKLIVLGGGYDKHIPFEPLAPYAIEKIKILILTGPTASAIEKAIRECDGFDGCGMEIIHSENLEQSVEIAHRLAKSGDIVSLSPACASFDAYPNFEERGKHFKQLVNSL
;
A
#
# COMPACT_ATOMS: atom_id res chain seq x y z
N MET A 1 10.03 3.71 33.53
CA MET A 1 9.97 4.61 32.37
C MET A 1 10.08 3.73 31.14
N ASN A 2 9.08 3.73 30.27
CA ASN A 2 9.07 2.90 29.05
C ASN A 2 10.01 3.47 27.95
N LYS A 3 10.22 2.72 26.86
CA LYS A 3 11.10 3.16 25.76
C LYS A 3 10.66 4.48 25.12
N VAL A 4 9.35 4.72 25.03
CA VAL A 4 8.77 5.94 24.44
C VAL A 4 9.10 7.16 25.29
N ASP A 5 8.92 7.05 26.61
CA ASP A 5 9.27 8.13 27.54
C ASP A 5 10.77 8.45 27.51
N LEU A 6 11.62 7.41 27.43
CA LEU A 6 13.07 7.57 27.32
C LEU A 6 13.45 8.30 26.03
N PHE A 7 12.82 7.93 24.90
CA PHE A 7 13.04 8.59 23.63
C PHE A 7 12.69 10.07 23.69
N PHE A 8 11.46 10.42 24.11
CA PHE A 8 11.06 11.83 24.21
C PHE A 8 11.91 12.63 25.20
N LYS A 9 12.35 12.01 26.32
CA LYS A 9 13.29 12.65 27.26
C LYS A 9 14.65 12.93 26.60
N SER A 10 15.14 12.02 25.76
CA SER A 10 16.45 12.17 25.09
C SER A 10 16.48 13.30 24.06
N ILE A 11 15.32 13.64 23.48
CA ILE A 11 15.21 14.68 22.44
C ILE A 11 14.57 15.98 22.95
N LYS A 12 14.27 16.10 24.25
CA LYS A 12 13.54 17.24 24.85
C LYS A 12 14.14 18.60 24.51
N ASN A 13 15.46 18.70 24.40
CA ASN A 13 16.19 19.94 24.14
C ASN A 13 16.75 19.96 22.70
N LYS A 14 16.24 19.11 21.82
CA LYS A 14 16.67 19.01 20.44
C LYS A 14 15.75 19.80 19.52
N LYS A 15 16.32 20.34 18.44
CA LYS A 15 15.57 20.91 17.32
C LYS A 15 15.26 19.78 16.34
N VAL A 16 14.00 19.59 16.01
CA VAL A 16 13.56 18.50 15.13
C VAL A 16 12.88 19.05 13.89
N ALA A 17 13.40 18.72 12.71
CA ALA A 17 12.77 19.06 11.44
C ALA A 17 11.95 17.86 10.91
N PHE A 18 10.74 18.13 10.46
CA PHE A 18 9.92 17.20 9.70
C PHE A 18 9.87 17.63 8.23
N CYS A 19 10.52 16.88 7.35
CA CYS A 19 10.59 17.19 5.93
C CYS A 19 9.44 16.50 5.19
N GLY A 20 8.47 17.32 4.75
CA GLY A 20 7.18 16.94 4.18
C GLY A 20 6.04 17.07 5.20
N ILE A 21 5.17 18.06 5.01
CA ILE A 21 3.93 18.26 5.78
C ILE A 21 2.82 17.49 5.09
N GLY A 22 2.79 16.17 5.32
CA GLY A 22 1.84 15.25 4.72
C GLY A 22 1.34 14.21 5.72
N LYS A 23 0.55 13.25 5.22
CA LYS A 23 -0.14 12.21 6.02
C LYS A 23 0.77 11.50 7.04
N SER A 24 2.03 11.24 6.70
CA SER A 24 2.97 10.52 7.58
C SER A 24 3.51 11.40 8.71
N ASN A 25 3.89 12.65 8.43
CA ASN A 25 4.59 13.50 9.38
C ASN A 25 3.66 14.43 10.16
N LEU A 26 2.52 14.86 9.58
CA LEU A 26 1.65 15.84 10.22
C LEU A 26 1.18 15.42 11.64
N PRO A 27 0.71 14.18 11.86
CA PRO A 27 0.35 13.74 13.21
C PRO A 27 1.54 13.73 14.19
N LEU A 28 2.75 13.43 13.69
CA LEU A 28 3.97 13.47 14.49
C LEU A 28 4.38 14.88 14.88
N ILE A 29 4.27 15.85 13.95
CA ILE A 29 4.52 17.26 14.23
C ILE A 29 3.70 17.70 15.43
N TYR A 30 2.39 17.45 15.44
CA TYR A 30 1.54 17.76 16.58
C TYR A 30 1.93 17.00 17.85
N LYS A 31 2.25 15.72 17.76
CA LYS A 31 2.69 14.92 18.90
C LYS A 31 3.96 15.48 19.53
N PHE A 32 4.93 15.90 18.73
CA PHE A 32 6.20 16.47 19.22
C PHE A 32 5.99 17.86 19.81
N LEU A 33 5.19 18.74 19.18
CA LEU A 33 4.82 20.03 19.72
C LEU A 33 4.12 19.93 21.07
N ASN A 34 3.18 19.00 21.21
CA ASN A 34 2.46 18.74 22.46
C ASN A 34 3.38 18.22 23.58
N ARG A 35 4.55 17.69 23.23
CA ARG A 35 5.61 17.28 24.17
C ARG A 35 6.63 18.39 24.47
N GLY A 36 6.43 19.59 23.89
CA GLY A 36 7.29 20.75 24.07
C GLY A 36 8.64 20.64 23.36
N ILE A 37 8.72 19.86 22.27
CA ILE A 37 9.89 19.77 21.39
C ILE A 37 9.92 20.98 20.46
N ASP A 38 11.10 21.52 20.17
CA ASP A 38 11.30 22.58 19.17
C ASP A 38 11.20 22.00 17.75
N VAL A 39 10.07 22.25 17.05
CA VAL A 39 9.72 21.62 15.77
C VAL A 39 9.79 22.62 14.62
N TYR A 40 10.49 22.18 13.57
CA TYR A 40 10.53 22.81 12.25
C TYR A 40 9.70 21.96 11.27
N ALA A 41 8.62 22.51 10.75
CA ALA A 41 7.79 21.87 9.72
C ALA A 41 8.24 22.37 8.35
N CYS A 42 8.85 21.48 7.57
CA CYS A 42 9.54 21.79 6.32
C CYS A 42 8.79 21.20 5.14
N ASP A 43 8.52 21.96 4.07
CA ASP A 43 7.91 21.44 2.84
C ASP A 43 8.40 22.19 1.61
N ARG A 44 8.54 21.48 0.48
CA ARG A 44 8.92 22.07 -0.80
C ARG A 44 7.86 23.01 -1.36
N ARG A 45 6.61 22.83 -0.98
CA ARG A 45 5.50 23.70 -1.39
C ARG A 45 5.58 25.03 -0.67
N ASP A 46 5.20 26.08 -1.38
CA ASP A 46 4.97 27.38 -0.77
C ASP A 46 3.74 27.36 0.15
N GLU A 47 3.63 28.31 1.06
CA GLU A 47 2.53 28.40 2.03
C GLU A 47 1.15 28.38 1.35
N SER A 48 1.01 29.05 0.20
CA SER A 48 -0.23 29.11 -0.58
C SER A 48 -0.66 27.76 -1.20
N ALA A 49 0.26 26.78 -1.28
CA ALA A 49 -0.01 25.45 -1.82
C ALA A 49 -0.25 24.38 -0.71
N ILE A 50 -0.27 24.81 0.54
CA ILE A 50 -0.64 23.99 1.71
C ILE A 50 -2.00 24.50 2.19
N ASP A 51 -2.83 23.58 2.68
CA ASP A 51 -4.13 23.92 3.25
C ASP A 51 -4.00 24.99 4.35
N GLU A 52 -4.76 26.07 4.22
CA GLU A 52 -4.69 27.26 5.09
C GLU A 52 -4.97 26.91 6.57
N VAL A 53 -5.90 25.98 6.82
CA VAL A 53 -6.23 25.52 8.17
C VAL A 53 -5.01 24.83 8.79
N THR A 54 -4.38 23.92 8.05
CA THR A 54 -3.16 23.20 8.48
C THR A 54 -2.03 24.19 8.80
N VAL A 55 -1.80 25.19 7.97
CA VAL A 55 -0.77 26.23 8.19
C VAL A 55 -1.06 27.02 9.47
N SER A 56 -2.31 27.48 9.64
CA SER A 56 -2.76 28.22 10.80
C SER A 56 -2.62 27.43 12.10
N GLU A 57 -3.03 26.16 12.08
CA GLU A 57 -2.91 25.25 13.22
C GLU A 57 -1.45 25.00 13.62
N LEU A 58 -0.58 24.73 12.65
CA LEU A 58 0.86 24.53 12.89
C LEU A 58 1.52 25.75 13.51
N LYS A 59 1.23 26.94 12.99
CA LYS A 59 1.73 28.23 13.55
C LYS A 59 1.21 28.42 14.98
N SER A 60 -0.07 28.17 15.20
CA SER A 60 -0.70 28.33 16.51
C SER A 60 -0.15 27.33 17.55
N ALA A 61 0.20 26.13 17.11
CA ALA A 61 0.84 25.10 17.94
C ALA A 61 2.33 25.35 18.20
N GLY A 62 2.93 26.39 17.59
CA GLY A 62 4.31 26.80 17.79
C GLY A 62 5.33 26.18 16.84
N ALA A 63 4.91 25.56 15.74
CA ALA A 63 5.81 25.05 14.72
C ALA A 63 6.48 26.22 13.95
N LYS A 64 7.78 26.06 13.67
CA LYS A 64 8.53 26.95 12.77
C LYS A 64 8.41 26.41 11.34
N LEU A 65 7.78 27.19 10.45
CA LEU A 65 7.57 26.77 9.07
C LEU A 65 8.75 27.15 8.19
N LEU A 66 9.31 26.18 7.45
CA LEU A 66 10.32 26.37 6.42
C LEU A 66 9.77 25.83 5.09
N LEU A 67 9.25 26.72 4.26
CA LEU A 67 8.47 26.35 3.07
C LEU A 67 9.14 26.86 1.79
N GLY A 68 8.81 26.24 0.66
CA GLY A 68 9.29 26.61 -0.66
C GLY A 68 10.57 25.87 -1.08
N ALA A 69 11.16 26.29 -2.19
CA ALA A 69 12.26 25.56 -2.87
C ALA A 69 13.51 25.35 -1.99
N ASP A 70 13.75 26.26 -1.04
CA ASP A 70 14.95 26.29 -0.21
C ASP A 70 14.76 25.67 1.18
N TYR A 71 13.66 24.94 1.42
CA TYR A 71 13.24 24.40 2.72
C TYR A 71 14.26 23.47 3.42
N LEU A 72 15.23 22.92 2.68
CA LEU A 72 16.32 22.08 3.23
C LEU A 72 17.66 22.83 3.39
N LYS A 73 17.74 24.09 2.91
CA LYS A 73 18.99 24.85 2.99
C LYS A 73 19.23 25.37 4.40
N ASN A 74 20.47 25.20 4.88
CA ASN A 74 20.92 25.75 6.18
C ASN A 74 20.03 25.36 7.37
N LEU A 75 19.54 24.11 7.40
CA LEU A 75 18.80 23.59 8.55
C LEU A 75 19.70 23.50 9.79
N ASP A 76 19.50 24.41 10.74
CA ASP A 76 20.13 24.37 12.07
C ASP A 76 19.27 23.52 13.01
N VAL A 77 19.36 22.19 12.85
CA VAL A 77 18.58 21.22 13.61
C VAL A 77 19.44 20.04 14.02
N ASP A 78 19.00 19.30 15.03
CA ASP A 78 19.68 18.09 15.53
C ASP A 78 19.18 16.81 14.83
N ILE A 79 17.88 16.80 14.47
CA ILE A 79 17.19 15.62 13.93
C ILE A 79 16.32 16.01 12.74
N ILE A 80 16.36 15.22 11.67
CA ILE A 80 15.50 15.35 10.50
C ILE A 80 14.67 14.08 10.34
N PHE A 81 13.35 14.22 10.39
CA PHE A 81 12.39 13.21 9.96
C PHE A 81 12.06 13.40 8.49
N ARG A 82 12.55 12.51 7.62
CA ARG A 82 12.19 12.53 6.20
C ARG A 82 10.88 11.80 5.92
N THR A 83 10.08 12.31 4.98
CA THR A 83 8.96 11.54 4.43
C THR A 83 9.45 10.41 3.54
N PRO A 84 8.75 9.25 3.44
CA PRO A 84 9.18 8.11 2.60
C PRO A 84 9.47 8.46 1.14
N GLY A 85 8.67 9.36 0.53
CA GLY A 85 8.87 9.80 -0.86
C GLY A 85 10.10 10.68 -1.11
N MET A 86 10.79 11.14 -0.05
CA MET A 86 12.01 11.91 -0.17
C MET A 86 13.20 10.99 -0.37
N ASN A 87 13.98 11.24 -1.44
CA ASN A 87 15.16 10.44 -1.72
C ASN A 87 16.16 10.53 -0.56
N TYR A 88 16.56 9.37 -0.04
CA TYR A 88 17.52 9.27 1.06
C TYR A 88 18.90 9.85 0.74
N PHE A 89 19.29 9.82 -0.54
CA PHE A 89 20.57 10.31 -1.05
C PHE A 89 20.52 11.73 -1.59
N LEU A 90 19.50 12.53 -1.23
CA LEU A 90 19.52 13.96 -1.53
C LEU A 90 20.80 14.61 -0.98
N PRO A 91 21.49 15.48 -1.77
CA PRO A 91 22.73 16.12 -1.34
C PRO A 91 22.61 16.80 0.03
N GLU A 92 21.49 17.47 0.30
CA GLU A 92 21.22 18.16 1.55
C GLU A 92 21.12 17.18 2.74
N LEU A 93 20.49 16.00 2.55
CA LEU A 93 20.40 14.98 3.58
C LEU A 93 21.74 14.25 3.77
N CYS A 94 22.54 14.08 2.71
CA CYS A 94 23.90 13.56 2.82
C CYS A 94 24.76 14.52 3.64
N ALA A 95 24.78 15.81 3.27
CA ALA A 95 25.51 16.83 4.01
C ALA A 95 25.08 16.94 5.46
N ALA A 96 23.76 16.81 5.76
CA ALA A 96 23.26 16.79 7.12
C ALA A 96 23.86 15.63 7.94
N ARG A 97 23.87 14.39 7.37
CA ARG A 97 24.50 13.22 8.03
C ARG A 97 26.01 13.41 8.23
N ASP A 98 26.72 13.93 7.23
CA ASP A 98 28.16 14.20 7.30
C ASP A 98 28.49 15.23 8.41
N ASN A 99 27.57 16.15 8.71
CA ASN A 99 27.66 17.11 9.80
C ASN A 99 27.13 16.58 11.15
N GLY A 100 26.80 15.28 11.25
CA GLY A 100 26.35 14.65 12.49
C GLY A 100 24.87 14.87 12.85
N ILE A 101 24.07 15.44 11.95
CA ILE A 101 22.62 15.54 12.11
C ILE A 101 21.99 14.17 11.93
N VAL A 102 21.13 13.76 12.85
CA VAL A 102 20.39 12.49 12.74
C VAL A 102 19.32 12.62 11.64
N VAL A 103 19.43 11.80 10.60
CA VAL A 103 18.40 11.69 9.56
C VAL A 103 17.66 10.37 9.73
N THR A 104 16.39 10.44 10.03
CA THR A 104 15.52 9.28 10.33
C THR A 104 14.16 9.39 9.62
N SER A 105 13.27 8.46 9.90
CA SER A 105 11.90 8.44 9.42
C SER A 105 10.92 7.97 10.51
N GLU A 106 9.64 8.18 10.29
CA GLU A 106 8.57 7.69 11.17
C GLU A 106 8.70 6.18 11.42
N MET A 107 8.92 5.38 10.37
CA MET A 107 9.03 3.93 10.47
C MET A 107 10.28 3.47 11.22
N GLU A 108 11.43 4.11 11.02
CA GLU A 108 12.66 3.76 11.75
C GLU A 108 12.46 3.92 13.25
N VAL A 109 11.93 5.07 13.67
CA VAL A 109 11.66 5.34 15.10
C VAL A 109 10.54 4.44 15.64
N PHE A 110 9.51 4.16 14.82
CA PHE A 110 8.47 3.21 15.21
C PHE A 110 9.05 1.83 15.53
N PHE A 111 9.87 1.26 14.65
CA PHE A 111 10.49 -0.06 14.89
C PHE A 111 11.42 -0.07 16.11
N ASP A 112 12.08 1.05 16.42
CA ASP A 112 12.91 1.16 17.63
C ASP A 112 12.09 1.16 18.92
N LEU A 113 10.90 1.75 18.90
CA LEU A 113 10.08 1.97 20.07
C LEU A 113 8.96 0.95 20.26
N CYS A 114 8.56 0.24 19.20
CA CYS A 114 7.44 -0.69 19.21
C CYS A 114 7.60 -1.75 20.31
N PRO A 115 6.62 -1.89 21.21
CA PRO A 115 6.70 -2.84 22.32
C PRO A 115 6.25 -4.25 21.91
N CYS A 116 5.42 -4.39 20.87
CA CYS A 116 4.80 -5.64 20.46
C CYS A 116 5.54 -6.34 19.31
N ASN A 117 5.14 -7.57 19.02
CA ASN A 117 5.63 -8.32 17.87
C ASN A 117 5.24 -7.62 16.55
N THR A 118 6.17 -7.62 15.61
CA THR A 118 6.05 -6.94 14.33
C THR A 118 6.09 -7.91 13.16
N ILE A 119 5.13 -7.80 12.25
CA ILE A 119 5.11 -8.52 10.97
C ILE A 119 5.18 -7.48 9.87
N ALA A 120 6.22 -7.50 9.03
CA ALA A 120 6.32 -6.54 7.95
C ALA A 120 6.42 -7.21 6.59
N VAL A 121 5.74 -6.62 5.60
CA VAL A 121 5.62 -7.12 4.24
C VAL A 121 6.24 -6.12 3.26
N THR A 122 7.15 -6.61 2.41
CA THR A 122 7.66 -5.89 1.25
C THR A 122 7.56 -6.72 -0.03
N GLY A 123 7.88 -6.13 -1.15
CA GLY A 123 7.91 -6.74 -2.47
C GLY A 123 7.64 -5.72 -3.57
N SER A 124 7.65 -6.16 -4.82
CA SER A 124 7.21 -5.32 -5.95
C SER A 124 5.69 -5.31 -6.04
N ASP A 125 5.06 -6.47 -6.03
CA ASP A 125 3.61 -6.67 -6.12
C ASP A 125 3.07 -7.46 -4.94
N GLY A 126 1.73 -7.45 -4.74
CA GLY A 126 1.04 -8.22 -3.71
C GLY A 126 1.14 -7.69 -2.28
N LYS A 127 2.01 -6.73 -1.98
CA LYS A 127 2.23 -6.18 -0.62
C LYS A 127 0.93 -5.86 0.13
N THR A 128 0.12 -4.98 -0.43
CA THR A 128 -1.09 -4.46 0.23
C THR A 128 -2.09 -5.56 0.52
N THR A 129 -2.33 -6.45 -0.43
CA THR A 129 -3.24 -7.58 -0.25
C THR A 129 -2.72 -8.54 0.81
N THR A 130 -1.45 -8.92 0.75
CA THR A 130 -0.82 -9.79 1.74
C THR A 130 -0.82 -9.18 3.14
N THR A 131 -0.46 -7.89 3.27
CA THR A 131 -0.46 -7.18 4.57
C THR A 131 -1.87 -7.14 5.16
N THR A 132 -2.88 -6.85 4.33
CA THR A 132 -4.27 -6.80 4.77
C THR A 132 -4.80 -8.20 5.15
N LEU A 133 -4.45 -9.24 4.39
CA LEU A 133 -4.79 -10.63 4.71
C LEU A 133 -4.20 -11.06 6.06
N ILE A 134 -2.91 -10.80 6.29
CA ILE A 134 -2.24 -11.07 7.57
C ILE A 134 -2.98 -10.38 8.72
N ALA A 135 -3.26 -9.08 8.56
CA ALA A 135 -3.98 -8.33 9.58
C ALA A 135 -5.41 -8.86 9.81
N THR A 136 -6.09 -9.30 8.76
CA THR A 136 -7.44 -9.88 8.86
C THR A 136 -7.42 -11.23 9.54
N PHE A 137 -6.51 -12.13 9.17
CA PHE A 137 -6.34 -13.43 9.84
C PHE A 137 -6.11 -13.26 11.35
N LEU A 138 -5.20 -12.36 11.73
CA LEU A 138 -4.89 -12.14 13.14
C LEU A 138 -6.07 -11.53 13.91
N ARG A 139 -6.82 -10.58 13.31
CA ARG A 139 -8.02 -9.99 13.94
C ARG A 139 -9.12 -11.02 14.14
N GLU A 140 -9.37 -11.85 13.12
CA GLU A 140 -10.38 -12.92 13.20
C GLU A 140 -9.98 -14.02 14.22
N GLN A 141 -8.68 -14.19 14.46
CA GLN A 141 -8.15 -15.06 15.53
C GLN A 141 -8.30 -14.42 16.91
N GLY A 142 -8.57 -13.11 17.02
CA GLY A 142 -8.79 -12.41 18.27
C GLY A 142 -7.63 -11.52 18.73
N PHE A 143 -6.57 -11.35 17.92
CA PHE A 143 -5.49 -10.42 18.25
C PHE A 143 -5.90 -8.96 18.01
N LYS A 144 -5.41 -8.06 18.88
CA LYS A 144 -5.46 -6.62 18.59
C LYS A 144 -4.34 -6.25 17.62
N VAL A 145 -4.71 -5.77 16.43
CA VAL A 145 -3.79 -5.56 15.32
C VAL A 145 -3.72 -4.10 14.93
N HIS A 146 -2.51 -3.55 14.91
CA HIS A 146 -2.18 -2.21 14.41
C HIS A 146 -1.63 -2.32 12.99
N LEU A 147 -2.40 -1.81 12.01
CA LEU A 147 -2.05 -1.87 10.59
C LEU A 147 -1.55 -0.51 10.12
N GLY A 148 -0.33 -0.48 9.55
CA GLY A 148 0.26 0.78 9.08
C GLY A 148 1.42 0.63 8.11
N GLY A 149 2.24 1.68 8.03
CA GLY A 149 3.37 1.79 7.11
C GLY A 149 3.00 2.51 5.80
N ASN A 150 3.27 1.88 4.66
CA ASN A 150 2.92 2.44 3.34
C ASN A 150 1.40 2.47 3.07
N ILE A 151 0.62 1.80 3.91
CA ILE A 151 -0.85 1.76 3.94
C ILE A 151 -1.35 2.06 5.35
N GLY A 152 -2.66 2.25 5.49
CA GLY A 152 -3.28 2.48 6.79
C GLY A 152 -2.92 3.83 7.41
N THR A 153 -2.73 3.83 8.73
CA THR A 153 -2.38 5.02 9.51
C THR A 153 -0.91 4.99 9.94
N PRO A 154 -0.25 6.15 10.09
CA PRO A 154 1.07 6.21 10.72
C PRO A 154 1.04 5.60 12.13
N LEU A 155 2.01 4.76 12.46
CA LEU A 155 2.01 4.00 13.72
C LEU A 155 2.76 4.69 14.87
N LEU A 156 3.79 5.47 14.59
CA LEU A 156 4.52 6.20 15.63
C LEU A 156 3.65 7.23 16.38
N PRO A 157 2.69 7.93 15.76
CA PRO A 157 1.77 8.79 16.49
C PRO A 157 0.95 8.09 17.57
N ILE A 158 0.62 6.81 17.37
CA ILE A 158 -0.20 6.00 18.30
C ILE A 158 0.62 5.02 19.12
N ILE A 159 1.95 5.18 19.17
CA ILE A 159 2.88 4.23 19.81
C ILE A 159 2.57 3.94 21.29
N GLU A 160 1.95 4.89 22.00
CA GLU A 160 1.57 4.77 23.42
C GLU A 160 0.30 3.92 23.62
N ASP A 161 -0.51 3.73 22.56
CA ASP A 161 -1.73 2.91 22.57
C ASP A 161 -1.44 1.45 22.21
N ILE A 162 -0.18 1.14 21.85
CA ILE A 162 0.29 -0.19 21.46
C ILE A 162 0.85 -0.91 22.69
N ASN A 163 0.29 -2.07 23.03
CA ASN A 163 0.70 -2.90 24.14
C ASN A 163 1.60 -4.06 23.69
N GLU A 164 2.31 -4.69 24.63
CA GLU A 164 3.22 -5.80 24.37
C GLU A 164 2.52 -7.03 23.77
N ASP A 165 1.25 -7.27 24.10
CA ASP A 165 0.43 -8.38 23.60
C ASP A 165 -0.25 -8.10 22.23
N ASP A 166 -0.16 -6.86 21.74
CA ASP A 166 -0.71 -6.48 20.43
C ASP A 166 0.21 -7.01 19.30
N ILE A 167 -0.22 -6.90 18.05
CA ILE A 167 0.61 -7.20 16.88
C ILE A 167 0.59 -6.01 15.91
N ALA A 168 1.76 -5.55 15.50
CA ALA A 168 1.88 -4.54 14.46
C ALA A 168 2.14 -5.21 13.10
N VAL A 169 1.24 -4.97 12.13
CA VAL A 169 1.36 -5.46 10.75
C VAL A 169 1.64 -4.29 9.83
N VAL A 170 2.79 -4.32 9.15
CA VAL A 170 3.35 -3.13 8.50
C VAL A 170 3.66 -3.42 7.02
N GLU A 171 3.12 -2.60 6.11
CA GLU A 171 3.58 -2.59 4.72
C GLU A 171 4.80 -1.68 4.58
N LEU A 172 5.90 -2.20 4.02
CA LEU A 172 7.12 -1.42 3.80
C LEU A 172 7.48 -1.30 2.31
N SER A 173 7.62 -0.05 1.87
CA SER A 173 8.18 0.28 0.55
C SER A 173 9.72 0.22 0.57
N SER A 174 10.36 0.13 -0.60
CA SER A 174 11.82 0.23 -0.72
C SER A 174 12.34 1.59 -0.22
N PHE A 175 11.55 2.66 -0.36
CA PHE A 175 11.91 4.01 0.11
C PHE A 175 11.93 4.13 1.64
N GLN A 176 11.13 3.34 2.34
CA GLN A 176 11.18 3.23 3.80
C GLN A 176 12.35 2.35 4.22
N LEU A 177 12.51 1.20 3.58
CA LEU A 177 13.54 0.20 3.92
C LEU A 177 14.98 0.67 3.69
N ILE A 178 15.23 1.58 2.74
CA ILE A 178 16.60 1.98 2.34
C ILE A 178 17.46 2.48 3.50
N SER A 179 16.85 3.14 4.48
CA SER A 179 17.54 3.66 5.68
C SER A 179 17.34 2.80 6.92
N MET A 180 16.40 1.86 6.93
CA MET A 180 16.12 1.04 8.10
C MET A 180 17.31 0.17 8.50
N ARG A 181 17.56 0.09 9.81
CA ARG A 181 18.62 -0.72 10.43
C ARG A 181 18.07 -1.65 11.51
N LYS A 182 16.76 -1.85 11.51
CA LYS A 182 16.03 -2.80 12.34
C LYS A 182 15.00 -3.53 11.48
N SER A 183 14.98 -4.84 11.58
CA SER A 183 14.03 -5.70 10.88
C SER A 183 12.90 -6.13 11.80
N PRO A 184 11.72 -6.48 11.28
CA PRO A 184 10.60 -7.02 12.05
C PRO A 184 10.91 -8.42 12.60
N ASP A 185 10.07 -8.89 13.53
CA ASP A 185 10.14 -10.26 14.06
C ASP A 185 9.78 -11.29 12.99
N ILE A 186 8.78 -10.96 12.13
CA ILE A 186 8.43 -11.75 10.95
C ILE A 186 8.57 -10.87 9.71
N SER A 187 9.53 -11.19 8.85
CA SER A 187 9.74 -10.54 7.54
C SER A 187 9.05 -11.33 6.44
N VAL A 188 8.39 -10.63 5.54
CA VAL A 188 7.71 -11.22 4.37
C VAL A 188 8.14 -10.51 3.09
N VAL A 189 8.66 -11.27 2.13
CA VAL A 189 9.01 -10.75 0.81
C VAL A 189 8.18 -11.48 -0.25
N THR A 190 7.22 -10.76 -0.86
CA THR A 190 6.27 -11.35 -1.82
C THR A 190 6.95 -11.73 -3.14
N ASN A 191 7.61 -10.75 -3.77
CA ASN A 191 8.38 -10.89 -5.00
C ASN A 191 9.28 -9.67 -5.19
N VAL A 192 10.29 -9.78 -6.04
CA VAL A 192 11.10 -8.65 -6.51
C VAL A 192 11.18 -8.70 -8.03
N ALA A 193 10.67 -7.66 -8.68
CA ALA A 193 10.69 -7.44 -10.11
C ALA A 193 11.05 -5.97 -10.38
N PRO A 194 11.58 -5.61 -11.55
CA PRO A 194 11.94 -4.24 -11.90
C PRO A 194 10.77 -3.27 -11.66
N ASN A 195 10.99 -2.29 -10.79
CA ASN A 195 10.03 -1.26 -10.44
C ASN A 195 10.77 -0.06 -9.84
N HIS A 196 10.22 1.16 -9.95
CA HIS A 196 10.77 2.39 -9.36
C HIS A 196 12.23 2.69 -9.75
N LEU A 197 12.67 2.29 -10.96
CA LEU A 197 14.03 2.57 -11.47
C LEU A 197 14.21 4.04 -11.90
N ASP A 198 13.16 4.82 -11.88
CA ASP A 198 13.15 6.28 -11.99
C ASP A 198 13.68 6.96 -10.70
N VAL A 199 13.65 6.27 -9.56
CA VAL A 199 14.11 6.77 -8.26
C VAL A 199 15.31 6.02 -7.73
N HIS A 200 15.32 4.67 -7.80
CA HIS A 200 16.49 3.85 -7.54
C HIS A 200 17.43 3.88 -8.76
N LYS A 201 18.68 4.19 -8.55
CA LYS A 201 19.66 4.31 -9.65
C LYS A 201 19.88 3.00 -10.40
N THR A 202 19.78 1.86 -9.70
CA THR A 202 20.01 0.52 -10.25
C THR A 202 19.04 -0.49 -9.64
N MET A 203 18.88 -1.64 -10.32
CA MET A 203 18.14 -2.77 -9.76
C MET A 203 18.77 -3.30 -8.47
N ASP A 204 20.10 -3.27 -8.37
CA ASP A 204 20.84 -3.71 -7.18
C ASP A 204 20.52 -2.81 -5.97
N GLU A 205 20.47 -1.50 -6.15
CA GLU A 205 20.06 -0.58 -5.08
C GLU A 205 18.61 -0.89 -4.59
N TYR A 206 17.71 -1.19 -5.52
CA TYR A 206 16.35 -1.56 -5.20
C TYR A 206 16.26 -2.89 -4.44
N ILE A 207 17.05 -3.89 -4.84
CA ILE A 207 17.15 -5.19 -4.18
C ILE A 207 17.72 -5.03 -2.76
N GLU A 208 18.86 -4.33 -2.62
CA GLU A 208 19.50 -4.10 -1.33
C GLU A 208 18.61 -3.28 -0.38
N ALA A 209 17.89 -2.28 -0.90
CA ALA A 209 16.91 -1.57 -0.09
C ALA A 209 15.84 -2.52 0.50
N LYS A 210 15.33 -3.47 -0.31
CA LYS A 210 14.33 -4.45 0.17
C LYS A 210 14.91 -5.47 1.14
N LYS A 211 16.17 -5.87 0.97
CA LYS A 211 16.87 -6.79 1.89
C LYS A 211 16.95 -6.27 3.32
N ASN A 212 16.92 -4.96 3.54
CA ASN A 212 16.92 -4.39 4.89
C ASN A 212 15.74 -4.88 5.75
N ILE A 213 14.69 -5.45 5.16
CA ILE A 213 13.59 -6.06 5.92
C ILE A 213 14.04 -7.29 6.72
N LEU A 214 15.12 -7.98 6.32
CA LEU A 214 15.54 -9.24 6.93
C LEU A 214 16.99 -9.25 7.46
N VAL A 215 17.90 -8.45 6.89
CA VAL A 215 19.33 -8.56 7.23
C VAL A 215 19.68 -8.12 8.65
N HIS A 216 18.79 -7.41 9.33
CA HIS A 216 18.94 -6.99 10.73
C HIS A 216 18.17 -7.87 11.72
N GLN A 217 17.61 -9.00 11.27
CA GLN A 217 16.92 -9.96 12.12
C GLN A 217 17.88 -10.73 13.03
N ASN A 218 17.35 -11.25 14.14
CA ASN A 218 18.04 -12.16 15.04
C ASN A 218 17.71 -13.64 14.76
N ALA A 219 18.29 -14.54 15.53
CA ALA A 219 18.09 -15.99 15.34
C ALA A 219 16.68 -16.50 15.72
N PHE A 220 15.87 -15.72 16.40
CA PHE A 220 14.49 -16.05 16.79
C PHE A 220 13.44 -15.47 15.83
N SER A 221 13.87 -14.69 14.85
CA SER A 221 13.00 -14.10 13.86
C SER A 221 12.64 -15.12 12.77
N ARG A 222 11.53 -14.84 12.07
CA ARG A 222 11.05 -15.63 10.92
C ARG A 222 11.16 -14.82 9.64
N THR A 223 11.55 -15.45 8.53
CA THR A 223 11.53 -14.83 7.20
C THR A 223 10.75 -15.71 6.23
N VAL A 224 9.75 -15.11 5.57
CA VAL A 224 8.91 -15.74 4.55
C VAL A 224 9.37 -15.27 3.16
N LEU A 225 9.77 -16.23 2.31
CA LEU A 225 10.35 -15.98 0.99
C LEU A 225 9.61 -16.73 -0.11
N ASN A 226 9.45 -16.08 -1.26
CA ASN A 226 8.93 -16.69 -2.48
C ASN A 226 10.04 -17.46 -3.21
N ILE A 227 9.92 -18.78 -3.33
CA ILE A 227 10.93 -19.57 -4.06
C ILE A 227 10.67 -19.62 -5.58
N ASP A 228 9.51 -19.19 -6.05
CA ASP A 228 9.20 -19.08 -7.47
C ASP A 228 9.82 -17.81 -8.10
N ASN A 229 10.34 -16.87 -7.27
CA ASN A 229 11.03 -15.66 -7.70
C ASN A 229 12.52 -15.80 -7.36
N GLU A 230 13.38 -15.86 -8.37
CA GLU A 230 14.81 -16.12 -8.21
C GLU A 230 15.53 -15.07 -7.32
N ILE A 231 15.07 -13.80 -7.37
CA ILE A 231 15.66 -12.74 -6.54
C ILE A 231 15.32 -12.97 -5.08
N THR A 232 14.04 -13.21 -4.75
CA THR A 232 13.64 -13.46 -3.35
C THR A 232 14.21 -14.75 -2.82
N LYS A 233 14.33 -15.78 -3.64
CA LYS A 233 14.99 -17.05 -3.29
C LYS A 233 16.46 -16.83 -2.91
N SER A 234 17.18 -15.94 -3.61
CA SER A 234 18.56 -15.64 -3.28
C SER A 234 18.76 -15.03 -1.88
N PHE A 235 17.72 -14.40 -1.31
CA PHE A 235 17.76 -13.85 0.05
C PHE A 235 17.86 -14.93 1.15
N GLU A 236 17.60 -16.18 0.82
CA GLU A 236 17.74 -17.31 1.76
C GLU A 236 19.10 -17.32 2.48
N ASN A 237 20.17 -16.91 1.79
CA ASN A 237 21.53 -16.89 2.34
C ASN A 237 21.73 -15.82 3.41
N ASP A 238 20.88 -14.78 3.45
CA ASP A 238 20.96 -13.66 4.39
C ASP A 238 20.07 -13.88 5.63
N VAL A 239 19.23 -14.93 5.63
CA VAL A 239 18.32 -15.23 6.75
C VAL A 239 19.06 -15.87 7.90
N ARG A 240 18.96 -15.29 9.09
CA ARG A 240 19.57 -15.80 10.34
C ARG A 240 18.67 -16.71 11.15
N GLY A 241 17.37 -16.47 11.11
CA GLY A 241 16.35 -17.17 11.90
C GLY A 241 15.66 -18.28 11.12
N GLU A 242 14.37 -18.46 11.41
CA GLU A 242 13.54 -19.44 10.75
C GLU A 242 13.29 -19.05 9.29
N LYS A 243 13.58 -19.99 8.36
CA LYS A 243 13.28 -19.85 6.94
C LYS A 243 11.95 -20.53 6.64
N VAL A 244 10.98 -19.75 6.18
CA VAL A 244 9.69 -20.23 5.71
C VAL A 244 9.54 -19.86 4.24
N PHE A 245 9.05 -20.78 3.44
CA PHE A 245 8.93 -20.58 2.00
C PHE A 245 7.47 -20.63 1.57
N PHE A 246 7.15 -19.94 0.50
CA PHE A 246 5.91 -20.20 -0.20
C PHE A 246 6.15 -20.40 -1.69
N SER A 247 5.27 -21.16 -2.33
CA SER A 247 5.34 -21.41 -3.76
C SER A 247 3.96 -21.74 -4.33
N TYR A 248 3.68 -21.16 -5.49
CA TYR A 248 2.54 -21.52 -6.31
C TYR A 248 2.85 -22.74 -7.20
N ASN A 249 4.12 -22.90 -7.62
CA ASN A 249 4.53 -23.87 -8.64
C ASN A 249 5.16 -25.14 -8.06
N ASN A 250 5.70 -25.10 -6.84
CA ASN A 250 6.53 -26.16 -6.28
C ASN A 250 6.13 -26.51 -4.84
N LYS A 251 6.35 -27.77 -4.44
CA LYS A 251 6.26 -28.16 -3.03
C LYS A 251 7.43 -27.61 -2.24
N VAL A 252 7.18 -27.20 -1.00
CA VAL A 252 8.19 -26.73 -0.05
C VAL A 252 8.24 -27.64 1.18
N ASN A 253 9.37 -27.65 1.89
CA ASN A 253 9.54 -28.46 3.11
C ASN A 253 9.14 -27.72 4.40
N ASN A 254 9.08 -26.39 4.36
CA ASN A 254 8.63 -25.52 5.46
C ASN A 254 7.92 -24.31 4.86
N GLY A 255 6.58 -24.26 4.96
CA GLY A 255 5.77 -23.16 4.45
C GLY A 255 4.58 -23.59 3.60
N ALA A 256 3.91 -22.62 2.98
CA ALA A 256 2.69 -22.85 2.23
C ALA A 256 2.96 -23.07 0.73
N PHE A 257 2.23 -23.99 0.12
CA PHE A 257 2.34 -24.28 -1.30
C PHE A 257 1.03 -24.77 -1.90
N LEU A 258 0.94 -24.73 -3.22
CA LEU A 258 -0.19 -25.28 -3.97
C LEU A 258 0.14 -26.69 -4.45
N ASP A 259 -0.69 -27.67 -4.11
CA ASP A 259 -0.64 -29.05 -4.62
C ASP A 259 -1.90 -29.31 -5.48
N GLY A 260 -1.76 -29.21 -6.79
CA GLY A 260 -2.92 -29.19 -7.69
C GLY A 260 -3.82 -27.99 -7.43
N ASP A 261 -5.03 -28.20 -6.91
CA ASP A 261 -5.94 -27.14 -6.48
C ASP A 261 -5.96 -26.95 -4.94
N MET A 262 -5.21 -27.76 -4.19
CA MET A 262 -5.20 -27.74 -2.72
C MET A 262 -4.09 -26.83 -2.20
N ILE A 263 -4.42 -25.89 -1.34
CA ILE A 263 -3.47 -25.10 -0.55
C ILE A 263 -3.06 -25.93 0.65
N CYS A 264 -1.76 -26.17 0.77
CA CYS A 264 -1.15 -26.97 1.82
C CYS A 264 -0.09 -26.17 2.58
N TYR A 265 0.19 -26.58 3.81
CA TYR A 265 1.35 -26.13 4.56
C TYR A 265 2.20 -27.32 4.99
N ALA A 266 3.50 -27.25 4.72
CA ALA A 266 4.47 -28.21 5.23
C ALA A 266 5.18 -27.64 6.45
N ASP A 267 5.22 -28.44 7.53
CA ASP A 267 6.12 -28.24 8.67
C ASP A 267 7.03 -29.47 8.75
N LYS A 268 8.24 -29.34 8.23
CA LYS A 268 9.21 -30.44 8.09
C LYS A 268 8.62 -31.61 7.28
N ASN A 269 8.24 -32.70 7.95
CA ASN A 269 7.71 -33.93 7.33
C ASN A 269 6.18 -34.02 7.42
N VAL A 270 5.52 -33.04 8.01
CA VAL A 270 4.05 -33.03 8.17
C VAL A 270 3.47 -32.05 7.17
N VAL A 271 2.56 -32.55 6.33
CA VAL A 271 1.81 -31.71 5.38
C VAL A 271 0.37 -31.61 5.87
N THR A 272 -0.10 -30.38 6.07
CA THR A 272 -1.49 -30.08 6.41
C THR A 272 -2.20 -29.53 5.18
N GLU A 273 -3.26 -30.16 4.74
CA GLU A 273 -4.19 -29.63 3.75
C GLU A 273 -5.07 -28.57 4.42
N ILE A 274 -5.15 -27.37 3.82
CA ILE A 274 -5.86 -26.23 4.40
C ILE A 274 -7.21 -26.04 3.70
N MET A 275 -7.20 -25.78 2.37
CA MET A 275 -8.42 -25.53 1.60
C MET A 275 -8.17 -25.66 0.10
N ASN A 276 -9.24 -25.87 -0.67
CA ASN A 276 -9.15 -25.74 -2.12
C ASN A 276 -9.03 -24.27 -2.54
N LYS A 277 -8.14 -23.93 -3.49
CA LYS A 277 -7.96 -22.56 -3.98
C LYS A 277 -9.24 -21.90 -4.52
N LYS A 278 -10.23 -22.71 -4.96
CA LYS A 278 -11.54 -22.24 -5.43
C LYS A 278 -12.42 -21.67 -4.31
N GLU A 279 -12.07 -21.93 -3.06
CA GLU A 279 -12.75 -21.36 -1.89
C GLU A 279 -12.35 -19.91 -1.64
N ILE A 280 -11.23 -19.47 -2.22
CA ILE A 280 -10.82 -18.05 -2.17
C ILE A 280 -11.82 -17.21 -2.96
N LYS A 281 -12.51 -16.33 -2.23
CA LYS A 281 -13.48 -15.40 -2.82
C LYS A 281 -12.84 -14.40 -3.76
N LEU A 282 -11.60 -14.00 -3.47
CA LEU A 282 -10.87 -12.99 -4.25
C LEU A 282 -10.33 -13.63 -5.55
N PRO A 283 -10.74 -13.17 -6.75
CA PRO A 283 -10.38 -13.81 -8.00
C PRO A 283 -8.90 -13.56 -8.37
N GLY A 284 -8.32 -14.50 -9.14
CA GLY A 284 -7.01 -14.37 -9.77
C GLY A 284 -5.93 -15.22 -9.09
N GLU A 285 -5.05 -15.79 -9.92
CA GLU A 285 -3.94 -16.67 -9.45
C GLU A 285 -2.96 -15.93 -8.53
N HIS A 286 -2.68 -14.65 -8.82
CA HIS A 286 -1.86 -13.80 -7.96
C HIS A 286 -2.43 -13.66 -6.54
N ASN A 287 -3.75 -13.81 -6.36
CA ASN A 287 -4.35 -13.82 -5.03
C ASN A 287 -4.13 -15.15 -4.31
N VAL A 288 -4.04 -16.27 -5.02
CA VAL A 288 -3.60 -17.54 -4.41
C VAL A 288 -2.19 -17.37 -3.85
N GLU A 289 -1.27 -16.75 -4.58
CA GLU A 289 0.08 -16.44 -4.09
C GLU A 289 0.05 -15.53 -2.85
N ASN A 290 -0.81 -14.51 -2.82
CA ASN A 290 -0.99 -13.64 -1.66
C ASN A 290 -1.48 -14.44 -0.43
N TYR A 291 -2.38 -15.42 -0.63
CA TYR A 291 -2.84 -16.32 0.44
C TYR A 291 -1.72 -17.25 0.92
N LEU A 292 -0.98 -17.89 0.02
CA LEU A 292 0.19 -18.71 0.37
C LEU A 292 1.19 -17.91 1.21
N THR A 293 1.46 -16.67 0.80
CA THR A 293 2.34 -15.75 1.51
C THR A 293 1.83 -15.42 2.90
N ALA A 294 0.55 -15.02 3.00
CA ALA A 294 -0.06 -14.61 4.26
C ALA A 294 -0.18 -15.80 5.24
N ILE A 295 -0.57 -16.98 4.75
CA ILE A 295 -0.61 -18.22 5.55
C ILE A 295 0.77 -18.53 6.11
N SER A 296 1.82 -18.44 5.28
CA SER A 296 3.21 -18.68 5.71
C SER A 296 3.65 -17.71 6.83
N ALA A 297 3.18 -16.47 6.79
CA ALA A 297 3.50 -15.48 7.82
C ALA A 297 2.81 -15.77 9.16
N VAL A 298 1.54 -16.22 9.14
CA VAL A 298 0.73 -16.38 10.35
C VAL A 298 0.67 -17.82 10.87
N TRP A 299 1.34 -18.78 10.23
CA TRP A 299 1.32 -20.17 10.65
C TRP A 299 1.79 -20.35 12.09
N GLY A 300 0.98 -21.06 12.88
CA GLY A 300 1.19 -21.20 14.32
C GLY A 300 0.64 -20.06 15.18
N LEU A 301 0.17 -18.95 14.58
CA LEU A 301 -0.54 -17.88 15.27
C LEU A 301 -2.04 -17.94 15.02
N VAL A 302 -2.46 -18.49 13.88
CA VAL A 302 -3.85 -18.51 13.43
C VAL A 302 -4.25 -19.95 13.08
N ASP A 303 -5.44 -20.36 13.55
CA ASP A 303 -5.98 -21.70 13.29
C ASP A 303 -6.45 -21.84 11.83
N VAL A 304 -6.40 -23.08 11.31
CA VAL A 304 -6.82 -23.39 9.94
C VAL A 304 -8.26 -22.99 9.67
N ASP A 305 -9.17 -23.20 10.61
CA ASP A 305 -10.59 -22.82 10.45
C ASP A 305 -10.76 -21.31 10.27
N THR A 306 -9.98 -20.50 10.98
CA THR A 306 -9.96 -19.03 10.82
C THR A 306 -9.41 -18.64 9.45
N ILE A 307 -8.35 -19.27 8.97
CA ILE A 307 -7.80 -19.06 7.62
C ILE A 307 -8.86 -19.33 6.55
N VAL A 308 -9.54 -20.48 6.64
CA VAL A 308 -10.59 -20.90 5.69
C VAL A 308 -11.78 -19.94 5.72
N LYS A 309 -12.23 -19.53 6.92
CA LYS A 309 -13.29 -18.54 7.08
C LYS A 309 -12.96 -17.25 6.35
N VAL A 310 -11.79 -16.68 6.63
CA VAL A 310 -11.35 -15.43 5.98
C VAL A 310 -11.24 -15.60 4.46
N ALA A 311 -10.73 -16.74 3.98
CA ALA A 311 -10.62 -16.97 2.53
C ALA A 311 -11.96 -16.91 1.81
N ARG A 312 -13.02 -17.41 2.44
CA ARG A 312 -14.39 -17.38 1.91
C ARG A 312 -15.06 -16.02 2.00
N GLU A 313 -14.65 -15.17 2.94
CA GLU A 313 -15.31 -13.90 3.26
C GLU A 313 -14.56 -12.68 2.71
N PHE A 314 -13.22 -12.72 2.65
CA PHE A 314 -12.39 -11.58 2.29
C PHE A 314 -12.63 -11.15 0.85
N GLY A 315 -13.21 -9.95 0.69
CA GLY A 315 -13.58 -9.36 -0.60
C GLY A 315 -12.47 -8.54 -1.28
N GLY A 316 -11.29 -8.47 -0.69
CA GLY A 316 -10.16 -7.65 -1.18
C GLY A 316 -9.82 -6.48 -0.25
N VAL A 317 -8.86 -5.69 -0.68
CA VAL A 317 -8.48 -4.44 0.00
C VAL A 317 -9.50 -3.37 -0.34
N GLU A 318 -10.00 -2.67 0.66
CA GLU A 318 -10.97 -1.60 0.47
C GLU A 318 -10.49 -0.61 -0.61
N HIS A 319 -11.35 -0.28 -1.53
CA HIS A 319 -11.10 0.58 -2.70
C HIS A 319 -10.10 0.05 -3.74
N ARG A 320 -9.60 -1.19 -3.62
CA ARG A 320 -8.65 -1.81 -4.57
C ARG A 320 -9.22 -3.10 -5.14
N ILE A 321 -9.81 -3.01 -6.33
CA ILE A 321 -10.52 -4.13 -6.97
C ILE A 321 -11.42 -4.85 -5.94
N GLU A 322 -11.97 -4.07 -5.02
CA GLU A 322 -12.81 -4.54 -3.92
C GLU A 322 -14.14 -5.05 -4.48
N PHE A 323 -14.45 -6.30 -4.24
CA PHE A 323 -15.77 -6.83 -4.59
C PHE A 323 -16.85 -6.19 -3.68
N VAL A 324 -17.80 -5.51 -4.28
CA VAL A 324 -18.90 -4.84 -3.55
C VAL A 324 -20.10 -5.76 -3.43
N ARG A 325 -20.66 -6.19 -4.55
CA ARG A 325 -21.79 -7.15 -4.59
C ARG A 325 -21.99 -7.75 -5.98
N GLU A 326 -22.79 -8.80 -6.04
CA GLU A 326 -23.38 -9.32 -7.26
C GLU A 326 -24.88 -9.02 -7.27
N LEU A 327 -25.38 -8.43 -8.35
CA LEU A 327 -26.80 -8.11 -8.55
C LEU A 327 -27.23 -8.60 -9.94
N ASN A 328 -28.23 -9.48 -10.00
CA ASN A 328 -28.76 -10.04 -11.26
C ASN A 328 -27.68 -10.68 -12.15
N GLY A 329 -26.65 -11.29 -11.53
CA GLY A 329 -25.51 -11.89 -12.23
C GLY A 329 -24.47 -10.87 -12.72
N VAL A 330 -24.59 -9.59 -12.36
CA VAL A 330 -23.58 -8.54 -12.63
C VAL A 330 -22.76 -8.33 -11.37
N LYS A 331 -21.42 -8.38 -11.50
CA LYS A 331 -20.48 -8.16 -10.39
C LYS A 331 -19.97 -6.73 -10.39
N TYR A 332 -20.03 -6.06 -9.24
CA TYR A 332 -19.58 -4.69 -9.05
C TYR A 332 -18.29 -4.67 -8.23
N TYR A 333 -17.28 -3.95 -8.75
CA TYR A 333 -15.97 -3.79 -8.11
C TYR A 333 -15.60 -2.33 -7.90
N ASN A 334 -15.06 -2.02 -6.73
CA ASN A 334 -14.56 -0.70 -6.35
C ASN A 334 -13.03 -0.68 -6.45
N ASP A 335 -12.51 0.06 -7.43
CA ASP A 335 -11.08 0.31 -7.61
C ASP A 335 -10.81 1.82 -7.57
N SER A 336 -11.48 2.53 -6.66
CA SER A 336 -11.38 3.99 -6.52
C SER A 336 -9.96 4.48 -6.25
N ILE A 337 -9.08 3.62 -5.70
CA ILE A 337 -7.65 3.90 -5.49
C ILE A 337 -6.87 4.03 -6.80
N ALA A 338 -7.41 3.61 -7.95
CA ALA A 338 -6.80 3.74 -9.26
C ALA A 338 -6.82 5.19 -9.75
N THR A 339 -6.09 6.06 -9.06
CA THR A 339 -6.03 7.52 -9.28
C THR A 339 -5.02 7.94 -10.34
N SER A 340 -4.60 7.02 -11.21
CA SER A 340 -3.71 7.27 -12.35
C SER A 340 -3.91 6.21 -13.44
N PRO A 341 -3.56 6.52 -14.71
CA PRO A 341 -3.64 5.57 -15.82
C PRO A 341 -2.95 4.23 -15.53
N THR A 342 -1.74 4.25 -14.98
CA THR A 342 -0.95 3.04 -14.66
C THR A 342 -1.67 2.13 -13.65
N ARG A 343 -2.35 2.70 -12.65
CA ARG A 343 -3.11 1.91 -11.67
C ARG A 343 -4.37 1.30 -12.28
N THR A 344 -5.08 2.03 -13.14
CA THR A 344 -6.24 1.50 -13.88
C THR A 344 -5.82 0.36 -14.80
N ILE A 345 -4.68 0.48 -15.50
CA ILE A 345 -4.12 -0.62 -16.30
C ILE A 345 -3.93 -1.89 -15.45
N ALA A 346 -3.36 -1.76 -14.25
CA ALA A 346 -3.20 -2.89 -13.33
C ALA A 346 -4.55 -3.50 -12.92
N GLY A 347 -5.55 -2.65 -12.64
CA GLY A 347 -6.93 -3.09 -12.35
C GLY A 347 -7.58 -3.83 -13.52
N LEU A 348 -7.44 -3.32 -14.75
CA LEU A 348 -7.98 -3.96 -15.95
C LEU A 348 -7.38 -5.35 -16.22
N LYS A 349 -6.06 -5.50 -15.97
CA LYS A 349 -5.34 -6.77 -16.16
C LYS A 349 -5.78 -7.87 -15.17
N ALA A 350 -6.39 -7.52 -14.05
CA ALA A 350 -6.88 -8.49 -13.08
C ALA A 350 -8.09 -9.31 -13.58
N PHE A 351 -8.70 -8.90 -14.70
CA PHE A 351 -9.88 -9.56 -15.23
C PHE A 351 -9.63 -10.20 -16.59
N ASN A 352 -10.22 -11.41 -16.79
CA ASN A 352 -10.07 -12.19 -18.01
C ASN A 352 -11.17 -11.92 -19.06
N LYS A 353 -11.99 -10.87 -18.86
CA LYS A 353 -13.06 -10.45 -19.79
C LYS A 353 -13.15 -8.94 -19.88
N LYS A 354 -13.84 -8.44 -20.92
CA LYS A 354 -14.09 -7.01 -21.07
C LYS A 354 -15.06 -6.51 -20.01
N LEU A 355 -14.78 -5.31 -19.48
CA LEU A 355 -15.47 -4.66 -18.35
C LEU A 355 -16.38 -3.52 -18.83
N ILE A 356 -17.32 -3.14 -17.98
CA ILE A 356 -17.93 -1.81 -17.95
C ILE A 356 -17.16 -1.00 -16.93
N VAL A 357 -16.53 0.11 -17.35
CA VAL A 357 -15.65 0.90 -16.48
C VAL A 357 -16.21 2.29 -16.28
N LEU A 358 -16.24 2.73 -15.01
CA LEU A 358 -16.52 4.11 -14.62
C LEU A 358 -15.20 4.83 -14.45
N GLY A 359 -14.93 5.85 -15.29
CA GLY A 359 -13.65 6.56 -15.37
C GLY A 359 -13.78 8.07 -15.29
N GLY A 360 -12.63 8.75 -15.13
CA GLY A 360 -12.53 10.20 -15.09
C GLY A 360 -12.45 10.79 -13.69
N GLY A 361 -12.31 12.11 -13.61
CA GLY A 361 -12.13 12.86 -12.38
C GLY A 361 -11.13 14.01 -12.51
N TYR A 362 -10.42 14.36 -11.43
CA TYR A 362 -9.47 15.47 -11.35
C TYR A 362 -8.20 15.20 -12.17
N ASP A 363 -7.77 16.21 -12.94
CA ASP A 363 -6.57 16.14 -13.76
C ASP A 363 -5.29 16.37 -12.94
N LYS A 364 -4.41 15.38 -12.96
CA LYS A 364 -3.04 15.45 -12.41
C LYS A 364 -1.99 15.76 -13.48
N HIS A 365 -2.41 16.08 -14.70
CA HIS A 365 -1.55 16.28 -15.87
C HIS A 365 -0.69 15.06 -16.21
N ILE A 366 -1.24 13.86 -16.00
CA ILE A 366 -0.63 12.58 -16.38
C ILE A 366 -1.20 12.18 -17.74
N PRO A 367 -0.36 11.81 -18.72
CA PRO A 367 -0.81 11.42 -20.05
C PRO A 367 -1.68 10.15 -20.02
N PHE A 368 -2.76 10.14 -20.79
CA PHE A 368 -3.71 9.01 -20.88
C PHE A 368 -3.40 8.03 -22.01
N GLU A 369 -2.52 8.38 -22.95
CA GLU A 369 -2.13 7.55 -24.09
C GLU A 369 -1.67 6.14 -23.68
N PRO A 370 -0.90 5.95 -22.58
CA PRO A 370 -0.52 4.60 -22.15
C PRO A 370 -1.69 3.70 -21.71
N LEU A 371 -2.83 4.29 -21.34
CA LEU A 371 -4.04 3.54 -20.96
C LEU A 371 -4.76 2.98 -22.19
N ALA A 372 -4.71 3.68 -23.30
CA ALA A 372 -5.57 3.43 -24.47
C ALA A 372 -5.50 2.00 -25.04
N PRO A 373 -4.33 1.37 -25.27
CA PRO A 373 -4.27 0.00 -25.77
C PRO A 373 -4.96 -1.01 -24.81
N TYR A 374 -4.79 -0.84 -23.50
CA TYR A 374 -5.43 -1.71 -22.51
C TYR A 374 -6.93 -1.45 -22.40
N ALA A 375 -7.36 -0.20 -22.54
CA ALA A 375 -8.79 0.14 -22.59
C ALA A 375 -9.47 -0.56 -23.77
N ILE A 376 -8.90 -0.50 -24.97
CA ILE A 376 -9.40 -1.16 -26.18
C ILE A 376 -9.52 -2.67 -25.99
N GLU A 377 -8.53 -3.30 -25.37
CA GLU A 377 -8.51 -4.74 -25.09
C GLU A 377 -9.53 -5.15 -24.02
N LYS A 378 -9.63 -4.37 -22.93
CA LYS A 378 -10.29 -4.79 -21.68
C LYS A 378 -11.61 -4.12 -21.37
N ILE A 379 -12.02 -3.08 -22.10
CA ILE A 379 -13.26 -2.35 -21.85
C ILE A 379 -14.24 -2.56 -22.99
N LYS A 380 -15.50 -2.82 -22.68
CA LYS A 380 -16.59 -2.84 -23.66
C LYS A 380 -17.47 -1.58 -23.59
N ILE A 381 -17.63 -1.00 -22.38
CA ILE A 381 -18.33 0.25 -22.16
C ILE A 381 -17.49 1.08 -21.19
N LEU A 382 -17.13 2.29 -21.62
CA LEU A 382 -16.42 3.26 -20.78
C LEU A 382 -17.36 4.43 -20.48
N ILE A 383 -17.68 4.63 -19.21
CA ILE A 383 -18.54 5.73 -18.76
C ILE A 383 -17.63 6.77 -18.11
N LEU A 384 -17.55 7.95 -18.69
CA LEU A 384 -16.63 9.00 -18.31
C LEU A 384 -17.33 10.17 -17.62
N THR A 385 -16.75 10.65 -16.52
CA THR A 385 -17.24 11.81 -15.79
C THR A 385 -16.10 12.77 -15.40
N GLY A 386 -16.46 14.00 -15.08
CA GLY A 386 -15.51 15.01 -14.60
C GLY A 386 -14.64 15.66 -15.68
N PRO A 387 -13.73 16.57 -15.29
CA PRO A 387 -12.98 17.44 -16.21
C PRO A 387 -12.03 16.68 -17.17
N THR A 388 -11.61 15.46 -16.83
CA THR A 388 -10.71 14.65 -17.67
C THR A 388 -11.42 13.79 -18.72
N ALA A 389 -12.75 13.74 -18.72
CA ALA A 389 -13.54 12.86 -19.58
C ALA A 389 -13.17 12.99 -21.08
N SER A 390 -13.14 14.20 -21.62
CA SER A 390 -12.79 14.45 -23.02
C SER A 390 -11.33 14.13 -23.35
N ALA A 391 -10.40 14.31 -22.41
CA ALA A 391 -8.98 13.98 -22.61
C ALA A 391 -8.76 12.46 -22.67
N ILE A 392 -9.43 11.71 -21.80
CA ILE A 392 -9.39 10.23 -21.82
C ILE A 392 -10.01 9.70 -23.12
N GLU A 393 -11.19 10.19 -23.50
CA GLU A 393 -11.85 9.80 -24.75
C GLU A 393 -10.95 10.06 -25.94
N LYS A 394 -10.35 11.25 -26.03
CA LYS A 394 -9.44 11.62 -27.11
C LYS A 394 -8.27 10.64 -27.22
N ALA A 395 -7.56 10.39 -26.11
CA ALA A 395 -6.42 9.48 -26.10
C ALA A 395 -6.79 8.06 -26.55
N ILE A 396 -7.98 7.58 -26.19
CA ILE A 396 -8.47 6.24 -26.59
C ILE A 396 -8.86 6.22 -28.06
N ARG A 397 -9.57 7.24 -28.56
CA ARG A 397 -10.00 7.31 -29.98
C ARG A 397 -8.82 7.47 -30.94
N GLU A 398 -7.77 8.15 -30.53
CA GLU A 398 -6.55 8.36 -31.32
C GLU A 398 -5.61 7.13 -31.31
N CYS A 399 -5.90 6.11 -30.49
CA CYS A 399 -5.07 4.90 -30.41
C CYS A 399 -5.38 3.94 -31.57
N ASP A 400 -4.33 3.39 -32.17
CA ASP A 400 -4.45 2.35 -33.20
C ASP A 400 -5.29 1.18 -32.68
N GLY A 401 -6.27 0.76 -33.48
CA GLY A 401 -7.18 -0.34 -33.16
C GLY A 401 -8.47 0.07 -32.42
N PHE A 402 -8.72 1.37 -32.19
CA PHE A 402 -10.00 1.82 -31.67
C PHE A 402 -11.14 1.53 -32.66
N ASP A 403 -10.94 1.82 -33.96
CA ASP A 403 -11.91 1.50 -35.01
C ASP A 403 -12.07 -0.02 -35.09
N GLY A 404 -13.28 -0.51 -34.79
CA GLY A 404 -13.61 -1.95 -34.80
C GLY A 404 -13.43 -2.68 -33.46
N CYS A 405 -12.92 -2.05 -32.38
CA CYS A 405 -12.80 -2.67 -31.07
C CYS A 405 -14.15 -2.94 -30.37
N GLY A 406 -15.23 -2.26 -30.85
CA GLY A 406 -16.60 -2.39 -30.33
C GLY A 406 -16.80 -1.79 -28.95
N MET A 407 -15.90 -0.90 -28.51
CA MET A 407 -16.05 -0.17 -27.25
C MET A 407 -17.03 0.99 -27.43
N GLU A 408 -17.97 1.11 -26.49
CA GLU A 408 -18.87 2.26 -26.38
C GLU A 408 -18.31 3.24 -25.34
N ILE A 409 -18.28 4.55 -25.66
CA ILE A 409 -17.87 5.62 -24.72
C ILE A 409 -19.09 6.50 -24.47
N ILE A 410 -19.43 6.68 -23.19
CA ILE A 410 -20.60 7.43 -22.73
C ILE A 410 -20.13 8.48 -21.72
N HIS A 411 -20.64 9.71 -21.83
CA HIS A 411 -20.40 10.74 -20.83
C HIS A 411 -21.53 10.78 -19.81
N SER A 412 -21.18 11.05 -18.56
CA SER A 412 -22.11 11.23 -17.44
C SER A 412 -21.77 12.49 -16.64
N GLU A 413 -22.75 13.03 -15.94
CA GLU A 413 -22.60 14.27 -15.16
C GLU A 413 -21.85 14.03 -13.84
N ASN A 414 -22.09 12.87 -13.21
CA ASN A 414 -21.56 12.52 -11.89
C ASN A 414 -21.51 11.00 -11.69
N LEU A 415 -21.04 10.56 -10.52
CA LEU A 415 -20.89 9.14 -10.20
C LEU A 415 -22.24 8.42 -10.09
N GLU A 416 -23.28 9.07 -9.59
CA GLU A 416 -24.63 8.54 -9.49
C GLU A 416 -25.15 8.14 -10.86
N GLN A 417 -25.12 9.07 -11.82
CA GLN A 417 -25.55 8.82 -13.19
C GLN A 417 -24.67 7.76 -13.86
N SER A 418 -23.35 7.74 -13.58
CA SER A 418 -22.45 6.69 -14.09
C SER A 418 -22.89 5.30 -13.62
N VAL A 419 -23.24 5.14 -12.35
CA VAL A 419 -23.72 3.87 -11.77
C VAL A 419 -25.07 3.47 -12.37
N GLU A 420 -26.00 4.40 -12.55
CA GLU A 420 -27.31 4.15 -13.18
C GLU A 420 -27.16 3.70 -14.63
N ILE A 421 -26.31 4.36 -15.42
CA ILE A 421 -26.03 3.99 -16.81
C ILE A 421 -25.41 2.59 -16.85
N ALA A 422 -24.40 2.31 -16.01
CA ALA A 422 -23.76 1.01 -15.94
C ALA A 422 -24.78 -0.09 -15.57
N HIS A 423 -25.63 0.15 -14.59
CA HIS A 423 -26.67 -0.80 -14.17
C HIS A 423 -27.66 -1.12 -15.29
N ARG A 424 -28.12 -0.09 -16.03
CA ARG A 424 -29.06 -0.24 -17.14
C ARG A 424 -28.47 -1.01 -18.31
N LEU A 425 -27.17 -0.84 -18.60
CA LEU A 425 -26.51 -1.45 -19.77
C LEU A 425 -25.89 -2.82 -19.48
N ALA A 426 -25.61 -3.11 -18.21
CA ALA A 426 -25.00 -4.37 -17.80
C ALA A 426 -25.97 -5.56 -17.98
N LYS A 427 -25.41 -6.70 -18.39
CA LYS A 427 -26.12 -7.97 -18.58
C LYS A 427 -25.55 -9.01 -17.62
N SER A 428 -26.32 -10.04 -17.30
CA SER A 428 -25.84 -11.16 -16.48
C SER A 428 -24.51 -11.69 -17.02
N GLY A 429 -23.55 -11.87 -16.14
CA GLY A 429 -22.17 -12.25 -16.45
C GLY A 429 -21.21 -11.08 -16.64
N ASP A 430 -21.70 -9.82 -16.66
CA ASP A 430 -20.85 -8.64 -16.76
C ASP A 430 -20.16 -8.27 -15.45
N ILE A 431 -19.10 -7.48 -15.59
CA ILE A 431 -18.40 -6.84 -14.50
C ILE A 431 -18.42 -5.33 -14.70
N VAL A 432 -18.89 -4.62 -13.68
CA VAL A 432 -18.82 -3.15 -13.56
C VAL A 432 -17.70 -2.80 -12.58
N SER A 433 -16.78 -1.92 -12.99
CA SER A 433 -15.67 -1.47 -12.13
C SER A 433 -15.56 0.05 -12.10
N LEU A 434 -15.54 0.61 -10.89
CA LEU A 434 -15.06 1.98 -10.69
C LEU A 434 -13.54 1.95 -10.75
N SER A 435 -12.92 2.35 -11.86
CA SER A 435 -11.47 2.43 -12.03
C SER A 435 -11.10 3.73 -12.75
N PRO A 436 -11.01 4.83 -12.00
CA PRO A 436 -11.15 6.19 -12.53
C PRO A 436 -10.01 6.70 -13.42
N ALA A 437 -8.80 6.17 -13.31
CA ALA A 437 -7.56 6.69 -13.90
C ALA A 437 -7.17 8.11 -13.44
N CYS A 438 -7.97 8.73 -12.57
CA CYS A 438 -7.88 10.12 -12.13
C CYS A 438 -8.05 10.25 -10.63
N ALA A 439 -7.50 11.34 -10.04
CA ALA A 439 -7.81 11.69 -8.67
C ALA A 439 -9.30 12.04 -8.51
N SER A 440 -9.72 12.30 -7.28
CA SER A 440 -11.13 12.55 -6.94
C SER A 440 -11.42 13.98 -6.54
N PHE A 441 -10.41 14.86 -6.54
CA PHE A 441 -10.46 16.19 -5.93
C PHE A 441 -11.40 17.19 -6.63
N ASP A 442 -11.96 16.81 -7.77
CA ASP A 442 -13.01 17.56 -8.47
C ASP A 442 -14.38 17.45 -7.81
N ALA A 443 -14.66 16.30 -7.16
CA ALA A 443 -15.97 16.02 -6.55
C ALA A 443 -15.90 15.44 -5.13
N TYR A 444 -14.73 14.93 -4.69
CA TYR A 444 -14.54 14.28 -3.39
C TYR A 444 -13.22 14.72 -2.74
N PRO A 445 -13.15 14.80 -1.40
CA PRO A 445 -11.92 15.16 -0.67
C PRO A 445 -10.77 14.17 -0.92
N ASN A 446 -11.08 12.89 -1.17
CA ASN A 446 -10.12 11.82 -1.40
C ASN A 446 -10.79 10.65 -2.14
N PHE A 447 -9.98 9.65 -2.56
CA PHE A 447 -10.48 8.49 -3.27
C PHE A 447 -11.29 7.55 -2.36
N GLU A 448 -11.06 7.56 -1.05
CA GLU A 448 -11.79 6.78 -0.07
C GLU A 448 -13.27 7.20 -0.04
N GLU A 449 -13.54 8.50 0.02
CA GLU A 449 -14.92 9.02 0.01
C GLU A 449 -15.62 8.74 -1.32
N ARG A 450 -14.94 8.86 -2.46
CA ARG A 450 -15.48 8.44 -3.77
C ARG A 450 -15.82 6.95 -3.76
N GLY A 451 -14.94 6.11 -3.23
CA GLY A 451 -15.15 4.67 -3.17
C GLY A 451 -16.27 4.27 -2.21
N LYS A 452 -16.42 4.93 -1.06
CA LYS A 452 -17.55 4.73 -0.15
C LYS A 452 -18.88 5.09 -0.80
N HIS A 453 -18.92 6.24 -1.49
CA HIS A 453 -20.11 6.68 -2.20
C HIS A 453 -20.51 5.69 -3.32
N PHE A 454 -19.53 5.21 -4.11
CA PHE A 454 -19.79 4.15 -5.08
C PHE A 454 -20.40 2.90 -4.44
N LYS A 455 -19.86 2.44 -3.29
CA LYS A 455 -20.42 1.29 -2.57
C LYS A 455 -21.85 1.54 -2.10
N GLN A 456 -22.16 2.74 -1.61
CA GLN A 456 -23.52 3.12 -1.21
C GLN A 456 -24.48 3.07 -2.41
N LEU A 457 -24.10 3.68 -3.53
CA LEU A 457 -24.90 3.68 -4.77
C LEU A 457 -25.16 2.27 -5.27
N VAL A 458 -24.11 1.45 -5.38
CA VAL A 458 -24.24 0.05 -5.82
C VAL A 458 -25.11 -0.77 -4.86
N ASN A 459 -25.02 -0.54 -3.55
CA ASN A 459 -25.84 -1.28 -2.57
C ASN A 459 -27.31 -0.84 -2.54
N SER A 460 -27.62 0.34 -3.08
CA SER A 460 -29.00 0.87 -3.19
C SER A 460 -29.72 0.49 -4.50
N LEU A 461 -29.04 -0.13 -5.47
CA LEU A 461 -29.60 -0.59 -6.75
C LEU A 461 -30.70 -1.66 -6.59
#